data_3c5e1d76a8bf54452b72026234f3ef69
#
_entry.id   3c5e1d76a8bf54452b72026234f3ef69
#
_cell.length_a   1.000
_cell.length_b   1.000
_cell.length_c   1.000
_cell.angle_alpha   90.00
_cell.angle_beta   90.00
_cell.angle_gamma   90.00
#
_symmetry.space_group_name_H-M   'P 1'
#
loop_
_entity.id
_entity.type
_entity.pdbx_description
1 polymer ?
#
loop_
_entity_poly.entity_id
_entity_poly.type
_entity_poly.pdbx_seq_one_letter_code
_entity_poly.pdbx_strand_id
1 'polypeptide(L)'
;MTTAITSEYEAYDEVTLTSAGVPIVLSRYTFSPSAPVVIFLPGTMAHPLFYDSFLCRLAASGFNVVGVHFLSHGKSPRVKQDFRFEDMVQNVRDTIAYCAKHYRGDLLLLGSSQGGIVATAAADDPRLKGVFAHDCVLPELEESVRLLHLPLWLHPAARAILGMVRVAAFFFPRFQVGLTGYLDPDRVTISDTLKERYQNDPLSLKSYPLSFLSSLFHADMHVATDGSIRCPFIMIAAKGDPLFEFAYIERVYEAIVAPQKEMMAFDLAVHILFIEAEDSVIGPLVKRLKALSE
;
A
#
# COMPACT_ATOMS: atom_id res chain seq x y z
N MET A 1 -12.03 -25.57 16.49
CA MET A 1 -12.53 -24.73 17.60
C MET A 1 -12.08 -23.32 17.33
N THR A 2 -12.96 -22.51 16.80
CA THR A 2 -12.69 -21.10 16.50
C THR A 2 -12.78 -20.35 17.82
N THR A 3 -11.65 -19.99 18.39
CA THR A 3 -11.58 -19.09 19.54
C THR A 3 -12.09 -17.74 19.05
N ALA A 4 -13.27 -17.33 19.52
CA ALA A 4 -13.78 -15.99 19.32
C ALA A 4 -12.76 -15.03 19.96
N ILE A 5 -12.02 -14.29 19.13
CA ILE A 5 -11.24 -13.15 19.59
C ILE A 5 -12.27 -12.11 19.98
N THR A 6 -12.52 -11.96 21.27
CA THR A 6 -13.26 -10.82 21.81
C THR A 6 -12.45 -9.58 21.43
N SER A 7 -12.98 -8.79 20.52
CA SER A 7 -12.34 -7.56 20.04
C SER A 7 -12.18 -6.59 21.21
N GLU A 8 -10.94 -6.29 21.58
CA GLU A 8 -10.59 -5.29 22.59
C GLU A 8 -10.71 -3.84 22.05
N TYR A 9 -10.98 -3.65 20.75
CA TYR A 9 -11.23 -2.33 20.19
C TYR A 9 -12.70 -1.90 20.38
N GLU A 10 -12.93 -0.61 20.64
CA GLU A 10 -14.24 -0.10 21.07
C GLU A 10 -15.31 -0.17 19.95
N ALA A 11 -14.95 0.10 18.71
CA ALA A 11 -15.89 0.10 17.60
C ALA A 11 -15.24 0.02 16.22
N TYR A 12 -15.92 -0.64 15.29
CA TYR A 12 -15.72 -0.48 13.85
C TYR A 12 -16.81 0.41 13.28
N ASP A 13 -16.42 1.40 12.49
CA ASP A 13 -17.31 2.21 11.68
C ASP A 13 -16.65 2.67 10.37
N GLU A 14 -17.41 3.40 9.56
CA GLU A 14 -16.95 3.92 8.29
C GLU A 14 -17.27 5.40 8.18
N VAL A 15 -16.37 6.15 7.55
CA VAL A 15 -16.58 7.56 7.26
C VAL A 15 -16.27 7.84 5.80
N THR A 16 -17.06 8.76 5.21
CA THR A 16 -16.81 9.24 3.86
C THR A 16 -16.06 10.57 3.92
N LEU A 17 -14.98 10.66 3.15
CA LEU A 17 -14.15 11.85 2.98
C LEU A 17 -14.16 12.26 1.50
N THR A 18 -14.23 13.56 1.21
CA THR A 18 -13.99 14.07 -0.15
C THR A 18 -12.47 14.21 -0.36
N SER A 19 -11.95 13.53 -1.36
CA SER A 19 -10.53 13.52 -1.70
C SER A 19 -10.33 13.38 -3.21
N ALA A 20 -9.36 14.09 -3.79
CA ALA A 20 -9.14 14.13 -5.24
C ALA A 20 -10.42 14.45 -6.03
N GLY A 21 -11.32 15.25 -5.46
CA GLY A 21 -12.60 15.69 -6.06
C GLY A 21 -13.72 14.65 -6.04
N VAL A 22 -13.53 13.50 -5.39
CA VAL A 22 -14.52 12.41 -5.30
C VAL A 22 -14.64 11.89 -3.86
N PRO A 23 -15.75 11.25 -3.48
CA PRO A 23 -15.87 10.61 -2.17
C PRO A 23 -14.98 9.35 -2.10
N ILE A 24 -14.29 9.19 -0.98
CA ILE A 24 -13.62 7.96 -0.58
C ILE A 24 -14.13 7.50 0.78
N VAL A 25 -14.02 6.21 1.08
CA VAL A 25 -14.43 5.62 2.37
C VAL A 25 -13.20 5.27 3.19
N LEU A 26 -13.25 5.53 4.47
CA LEU A 26 -12.27 5.10 5.45
C LEU A 26 -12.92 4.08 6.39
N SER A 27 -12.35 2.89 6.53
CA SER A 27 -12.69 1.92 7.58
C SER A 27 -11.94 2.29 8.85
N ARG A 28 -12.65 2.47 9.98
CA ARG A 28 -12.05 2.86 11.25
C ARG A 28 -12.25 1.77 12.29
N TYR A 29 -11.14 1.35 12.89
CA TYR A 29 -11.12 0.46 14.06
C TYR A 29 -10.62 1.31 15.22
N THR A 30 -11.54 1.72 16.10
CA THR A 30 -11.24 2.68 17.18
C THR A 30 -10.85 1.94 18.45
N PHE A 31 -9.67 2.23 18.99
CA PHE A 31 -9.20 1.75 20.29
C PHE A 31 -9.46 2.80 21.38
N SER A 32 -8.91 4.01 21.24
CA SER A 32 -9.19 5.14 22.13
C SER A 32 -8.83 6.47 21.45
N PRO A 33 -9.43 7.61 21.86
CA PRO A 33 -9.18 8.91 21.24
C PRO A 33 -7.72 9.38 21.27
N SER A 34 -6.92 8.91 22.24
CA SER A 34 -5.52 9.28 22.42
C SER A 34 -4.52 8.23 21.93
N ALA A 35 -5.00 7.06 21.52
CA ALA A 35 -4.13 6.03 20.98
C ALA A 35 -3.48 6.47 19.66
N PRO A 36 -2.24 6.03 19.38
CA PRO A 36 -1.62 6.26 18.08
C PRO A 36 -2.48 5.72 16.94
N VAL A 37 -2.40 6.36 15.78
CA VAL A 37 -3.18 6.02 14.59
C VAL A 37 -2.29 5.35 13.57
N VAL A 38 -2.64 4.15 13.14
CA VAL A 38 -2.06 3.48 11.97
C VAL A 38 -2.99 3.71 10.78
N ILE A 39 -2.54 4.51 9.82
CA ILE A 39 -3.22 4.69 8.53
C ILE A 39 -2.74 3.57 7.62
N PHE A 40 -3.65 2.67 7.27
CA PHE A 40 -3.33 1.48 6.46
C PHE A 40 -3.72 1.66 5.00
N LEU A 41 -2.76 1.36 4.12
CA LEU A 41 -2.89 1.45 2.66
C LEU A 41 -2.82 0.03 2.06
N PRO A 42 -3.90 -0.45 1.43
CA PRO A 42 -3.95 -1.79 0.86
C PRO A 42 -3.11 -1.93 -0.41
N GLY A 43 -2.82 -3.17 -0.77
CA GLY A 43 -2.12 -3.53 -1.99
C GLY A 43 -2.95 -3.35 -3.27
N THR A 44 -2.36 -3.79 -4.39
CA THR A 44 -2.93 -3.70 -5.73
C THR A 44 -4.36 -4.22 -5.80
N MET A 45 -5.28 -3.37 -6.30
CA MET A 45 -6.70 -3.69 -6.53
C MET A 45 -7.47 -4.14 -5.28
N ALA A 46 -6.81 -4.20 -4.10
CA ALA A 46 -7.39 -4.62 -2.84
C ALA A 46 -8.05 -3.45 -2.08
N HIS A 47 -8.57 -3.74 -0.92
CA HIS A 47 -9.20 -2.79 -0.01
C HIS A 47 -8.95 -3.20 1.45
N PRO A 48 -9.13 -2.31 2.46
CA PRO A 48 -8.80 -2.60 3.86
C PRO A 48 -9.46 -3.88 4.40
N LEU A 49 -10.72 -4.14 4.07
CA LEU A 49 -11.44 -5.32 4.56
C LEU A 49 -10.88 -6.66 4.02
N PHE A 50 -10.04 -6.62 2.98
CA PHE A 50 -9.30 -7.79 2.54
C PHE A 50 -8.23 -8.20 3.56
N TYR A 51 -7.79 -7.24 4.39
CA TYR A 51 -6.82 -7.38 5.49
C TYR A 51 -7.48 -7.33 6.88
N ASP A 52 -8.80 -7.58 6.98
CA ASP A 52 -9.58 -7.34 8.20
C ASP A 52 -8.99 -8.00 9.45
N SER A 53 -8.58 -9.28 9.38
CA SER A 53 -7.93 -9.99 10.48
C SER A 53 -6.71 -9.22 11.01
N PHE A 54 -5.82 -8.84 10.12
CA PHE A 54 -4.61 -8.09 10.46
C PHE A 54 -4.93 -6.72 11.08
N LEU A 55 -5.90 -5.97 10.52
CA LEU A 55 -6.29 -4.67 11.04
C LEU A 55 -6.96 -4.75 12.41
N CYS A 56 -7.79 -5.77 12.63
CA CYS A 56 -8.37 -6.07 13.95
C CYS A 56 -7.27 -6.35 15.00
N ARG A 57 -6.25 -7.12 14.64
CA ARG A 57 -5.13 -7.42 15.55
C ARG A 57 -4.27 -6.19 15.85
N LEU A 58 -4.07 -5.30 14.88
CA LEU A 58 -3.43 -4.00 15.13
C LEU A 58 -4.25 -3.17 16.10
N ALA A 59 -5.56 -3.09 15.90
CA ALA A 59 -6.46 -2.36 16.79
C ALA A 59 -6.44 -2.95 18.21
N ALA A 60 -6.55 -4.28 18.36
CA ALA A 60 -6.45 -4.97 19.64
C ALA A 60 -5.07 -4.79 20.32
N SER A 61 -4.05 -4.40 19.56
CA SER A 61 -2.72 -4.11 20.09
C SER A 61 -2.56 -2.68 20.64
N GLY A 62 -3.63 -1.88 20.64
CA GLY A 62 -3.67 -0.54 21.23
C GLY A 62 -3.56 0.61 20.23
N PHE A 63 -3.87 0.39 18.96
CA PHE A 63 -3.86 1.44 17.93
C PHE A 63 -5.29 1.77 17.47
N ASN A 64 -5.53 3.03 17.12
CA ASN A 64 -6.59 3.34 16.18
C ASN A 64 -6.10 2.94 14.78
N VAL A 65 -6.92 2.23 14.01
CA VAL A 65 -6.55 1.85 12.64
C VAL A 65 -7.52 2.49 11.65
N VAL A 66 -6.98 3.16 10.64
CA VAL A 66 -7.74 3.82 9.58
C VAL A 66 -7.35 3.22 8.23
N GLY A 67 -8.16 2.31 7.72
CA GLY A 67 -7.95 1.68 6.42
C GLY A 67 -8.53 2.53 5.28
N VAL A 68 -7.70 2.85 4.29
CA VAL A 68 -8.08 3.71 3.17
C VAL A 68 -8.66 2.86 2.03
N HIS A 69 -9.95 3.02 1.75
CA HIS A 69 -10.50 2.60 0.47
C HIS A 69 -10.16 3.69 -0.55
N PHE A 70 -9.12 3.47 -1.33
CA PHE A 70 -8.73 4.45 -2.36
C PHE A 70 -9.90 4.80 -3.28
N LEU A 71 -9.81 5.92 -3.98
CA LEU A 71 -10.83 6.29 -4.95
C LEU A 71 -11.10 5.12 -5.91
N SER A 72 -12.36 4.86 -6.18
CA SER A 72 -12.84 3.74 -7.00
C SER A 72 -12.50 2.34 -6.49
N HIS A 73 -11.90 2.17 -5.29
CA HIS A 73 -11.58 0.87 -4.68
C HIS A 73 -12.52 0.54 -3.51
N GLY A 74 -12.71 -0.76 -3.28
CA GLY A 74 -13.45 -1.24 -2.12
C GLY A 74 -14.84 -0.63 -2.00
N LYS A 75 -15.13 0.01 -0.87
CA LYS A 75 -16.40 0.70 -0.60
C LYS A 75 -16.45 2.13 -1.16
N SER A 76 -15.34 2.70 -1.63
CA SER A 76 -15.35 4.00 -2.29
C SER A 76 -16.12 3.92 -3.61
N PRO A 77 -17.00 4.91 -3.90
CA PRO A 77 -17.79 4.90 -5.13
C PRO A 77 -16.93 4.89 -6.38
N ARG A 78 -17.30 4.08 -7.37
CA ARG A 78 -16.56 3.93 -8.65
C ARG A 78 -16.95 5.03 -9.64
N VAL A 79 -16.76 6.29 -9.24
CA VAL A 79 -17.20 7.47 -10.01
C VAL A 79 -16.12 8.05 -10.93
N LYS A 80 -14.84 7.79 -10.65
CA LYS A 80 -13.71 8.24 -11.47
C LYS A 80 -13.06 7.06 -12.15
N GLN A 81 -13.25 6.96 -13.48
CA GLN A 81 -12.80 5.82 -14.28
C GLN A 81 -11.44 6.02 -14.95
N ASP A 82 -10.86 7.20 -14.81
CA ASP A 82 -9.57 7.62 -15.38
C ASP A 82 -8.62 8.17 -14.30
N PHE A 83 -8.73 7.61 -13.09
CA PHE A 83 -7.88 8.00 -11.97
C PHE A 83 -6.41 7.67 -12.23
N ARG A 84 -5.55 8.32 -11.48
CA ARG A 84 -4.10 8.24 -11.59
C ARG A 84 -3.47 7.89 -10.24
N PHE A 85 -2.17 7.59 -10.25
CA PHE A 85 -1.40 7.32 -9.04
C PHE A 85 -1.39 8.53 -8.08
N GLU A 86 -1.28 9.74 -8.64
CA GLU A 86 -1.29 10.98 -7.87
C GLU A 86 -2.62 11.20 -7.13
N ASP A 87 -3.74 10.72 -7.68
CA ASP A 87 -5.04 10.77 -6.99
C ASP A 87 -5.02 9.88 -5.73
N MET A 88 -4.34 8.71 -5.78
CA MET A 88 -4.20 7.85 -4.60
C MET A 88 -3.27 8.47 -3.56
N VAL A 89 -2.18 9.11 -3.98
CA VAL A 89 -1.31 9.88 -3.07
C VAL A 89 -2.11 11.00 -2.39
N GLN A 90 -2.98 11.69 -3.14
CA GLN A 90 -3.86 12.73 -2.57
C GLN A 90 -4.86 12.13 -1.56
N ASN A 91 -5.41 10.92 -1.83
CA ASN A 91 -6.27 10.25 -0.84
C ASN A 91 -5.54 10.01 0.50
N VAL A 92 -4.25 9.66 0.46
CA VAL A 92 -3.43 9.49 1.66
C VAL A 92 -3.23 10.82 2.37
N ARG A 93 -2.84 11.88 1.66
CA ARG A 93 -2.63 13.22 2.25
C ARG A 93 -3.90 13.76 2.91
N ASP A 94 -5.05 13.59 2.27
CA ASP A 94 -6.35 14.00 2.83
C ASP A 94 -6.74 13.13 4.02
N THR A 95 -6.41 11.83 4.00
CA THR A 95 -6.61 10.94 5.15
C THR A 95 -5.72 11.32 6.33
N ILE A 96 -4.45 11.65 6.10
CA ILE A 96 -3.54 12.17 7.14
C ILE A 96 -4.12 13.46 7.74
N ALA A 97 -4.62 14.39 6.91
CA ALA A 97 -5.26 15.62 7.39
C ALA A 97 -6.53 15.34 8.21
N TYR A 98 -7.34 14.37 7.76
CA TYR A 98 -8.51 13.91 8.51
C TYR A 98 -8.10 13.34 9.87
N CYS A 99 -7.13 12.42 9.91
CA CYS A 99 -6.67 11.80 11.15
C CYS A 99 -6.09 12.83 12.13
N ALA A 100 -5.27 13.75 11.66
CA ALA A 100 -4.70 14.84 12.49
C ALA A 100 -5.78 15.75 13.11
N LYS A 101 -6.94 15.86 12.49
CA LYS A 101 -8.07 16.64 13.01
C LYS A 101 -8.91 15.87 14.04
N HIS A 102 -9.03 14.55 13.89
CA HIS A 102 -10.01 13.76 14.64
C HIS A 102 -9.38 12.88 15.74
N TYR A 103 -8.07 12.65 15.70
CA TYR A 103 -7.34 11.88 16.70
C TYR A 103 -6.28 12.75 17.39
N ARG A 104 -5.87 12.35 18.57
CA ARG A 104 -4.86 13.06 19.37
C ARG A 104 -3.51 12.32 19.40
N GLY A 105 -3.51 11.05 19.03
CA GLY A 105 -2.31 10.22 19.00
C GLY A 105 -1.45 10.49 17.78
N ASP A 106 -0.21 10.03 17.83
CA ASP A 106 0.75 10.10 16.73
C ASP A 106 0.26 9.36 15.49
N LEU A 107 0.56 9.88 14.31
CA LEU A 107 0.15 9.30 13.03
C LEU A 107 1.28 8.45 12.44
N LEU A 108 0.99 7.19 12.17
CA LEU A 108 1.89 6.23 11.51
C LEU A 108 1.26 5.79 10.20
N LEU A 109 2.06 5.72 9.15
CA LEU A 109 1.60 5.28 7.82
C LEU A 109 2.13 3.87 7.55
N LEU A 110 1.25 2.94 7.21
CA LEU A 110 1.58 1.54 6.89
C LEU A 110 0.99 1.15 5.54
N GLY A 111 1.83 0.83 4.58
CA GLY A 111 1.42 0.41 3.25
C GLY A 111 1.83 -1.02 2.92
N SER A 112 0.94 -1.76 2.25
CA SER A 112 1.16 -3.11 1.74
C SER A 112 1.35 -3.09 0.23
N SER A 113 2.48 -3.58 -0.29
CA SER A 113 2.76 -3.68 -1.73
C SER A 113 2.53 -2.33 -2.44
N GLN A 114 1.60 -2.21 -3.39
CA GLN A 114 1.24 -0.92 -3.99
C GLN A 114 0.95 0.16 -2.93
N GLY A 115 0.34 -0.21 -1.80
CA GLY A 115 0.16 0.71 -0.67
C GLY A 115 1.49 1.21 -0.07
N GLY A 116 2.55 0.40 -0.11
CA GLY A 116 3.91 0.79 0.26
C GLY A 116 4.50 1.84 -0.68
N ILE A 117 4.24 1.71 -1.99
CA ILE A 117 4.64 2.72 -3.00
C ILE A 117 3.94 4.06 -2.72
N VAL A 118 2.61 4.01 -2.48
CA VAL A 118 1.82 5.22 -2.17
C VAL A 118 2.23 5.84 -0.83
N ALA A 119 2.53 5.01 0.19
CA ALA A 119 3.03 5.47 1.49
C ALA A 119 4.35 6.23 1.33
N THR A 120 5.26 5.70 0.52
CA THR A 120 6.55 6.34 0.23
C THR A 120 6.38 7.67 -0.49
N ALA A 121 5.46 7.76 -1.47
CA ALA A 121 5.17 9.00 -2.19
C ALA A 121 4.49 10.08 -1.32
N ALA A 122 3.92 9.71 -0.16
CA ALA A 122 3.30 10.63 0.80
C ALA A 122 4.15 10.83 2.08
N ALA A 123 5.38 10.30 2.11
CA ALA A 123 6.21 10.23 3.32
C ALA A 123 6.79 11.59 3.78
N ASP A 124 6.69 12.63 2.95
CA ASP A 124 7.11 14.00 3.26
C ASP A 124 6.12 14.77 4.16
N ASP A 125 4.96 14.19 4.46
CA ASP A 125 3.97 14.87 5.29
C ASP A 125 4.50 15.07 6.73
N PRO A 126 4.64 16.31 7.21
CA PRO A 126 5.29 16.61 8.50
C PRO A 126 4.49 16.14 9.72
N ARG A 127 3.25 15.71 9.53
CA ARG A 127 2.39 15.18 10.60
C ARG A 127 2.68 13.71 10.91
N LEU A 128 3.42 13.02 10.04
CA LEU A 128 3.77 11.62 10.22
C LEU A 128 4.90 11.45 11.25
N LYS A 129 4.71 10.51 12.16
CA LYS A 129 5.71 10.09 13.14
C LYS A 129 6.58 8.94 12.64
N GLY A 130 6.10 8.20 11.65
CA GLY A 130 6.83 7.12 10.99
C GLY A 130 6.09 6.58 9.77
N VAL A 131 6.86 6.07 8.81
CA VAL A 131 6.35 5.40 7.60
C VAL A 131 6.86 3.98 7.54
N PHE A 132 5.96 3.04 7.32
CA PHE A 132 6.19 1.62 7.16
C PHE A 132 5.75 1.22 5.76
N ALA A 133 6.69 0.93 4.89
CA ALA A 133 6.41 0.51 3.52
C ALA A 133 6.79 -0.95 3.33
N HIS A 134 5.80 -1.82 3.16
CA HIS A 134 6.02 -3.17 2.68
C HIS A 134 6.15 -3.10 1.19
N ASP A 135 7.38 -3.28 0.75
CA ASP A 135 7.89 -3.05 -0.59
C ASP A 135 7.76 -1.59 -1.07
N CYS A 136 8.58 -1.22 -1.97
CA CYS A 136 8.55 0.07 -2.65
C CYS A 136 9.15 -0.07 -4.05
N VAL A 137 8.71 0.75 -4.96
CA VAL A 137 9.25 0.84 -6.32
C VAL A 137 9.81 2.23 -6.55
N LEU A 138 11.03 2.29 -7.06
CA LEU A 138 11.60 3.49 -7.64
C LEU A 138 11.69 3.28 -9.16
N PRO A 139 10.81 3.93 -9.95
CA PRO A 139 10.76 3.73 -11.41
C PRO A 139 12.08 4.07 -12.14
N GLU A 140 12.92 4.90 -11.52
CA GLU A 140 14.23 5.31 -12.05
C GLU A 140 15.23 4.15 -12.07
N LEU A 141 15.11 3.18 -11.17
CA LEU A 141 15.97 2.01 -11.13
C LEU A 141 15.68 1.09 -12.32
N GLU A 142 16.73 0.59 -12.97
CA GLU A 142 16.56 -0.25 -14.16
C GLU A 142 15.83 -1.56 -13.86
N GLU A 143 16.02 -2.10 -12.68
CA GLU A 143 15.40 -3.35 -12.24
C GLU A 143 13.89 -3.25 -12.04
N SER A 144 13.33 -2.05 -11.87
CA SER A 144 11.88 -1.84 -11.72
C SER A 144 11.07 -2.44 -12.88
N VAL A 145 11.66 -2.53 -14.08
CA VAL A 145 11.01 -3.14 -15.24
C VAL A 145 10.79 -4.65 -15.10
N ARG A 146 11.53 -5.33 -14.19
CA ARG A 146 11.36 -6.77 -13.92
C ARG A 146 10.08 -7.10 -13.17
N LEU A 147 9.44 -6.10 -12.58
CA LEU A 147 8.13 -6.24 -11.95
C LEU A 147 7.01 -6.38 -12.97
N LEU A 148 7.25 -5.93 -14.21
CA LEU A 148 6.28 -6.05 -15.28
C LEU A 148 6.16 -7.52 -15.74
N HIS A 149 4.93 -7.95 -15.96
CA HIS A 149 4.66 -9.27 -16.56
C HIS A 149 4.98 -9.26 -18.06
N LEU A 150 6.28 -9.09 -18.38
CA LEU A 150 6.80 -9.10 -19.73
C LEU A 150 7.69 -10.34 -19.95
N PRO A 151 7.61 -10.99 -21.12
CA PRO A 151 8.59 -11.99 -21.51
C PRO A 151 10.02 -11.44 -21.43
N LEU A 152 10.96 -12.24 -20.93
CA LEU A 152 12.35 -11.81 -20.69
C LEU A 152 13.02 -11.15 -21.93
N TRP A 153 12.68 -11.62 -23.14
CA TRP A 153 13.24 -11.05 -24.38
C TRP A 153 12.74 -9.63 -24.68
N LEU A 154 11.63 -9.17 -24.03
CA LEU A 154 11.11 -7.82 -24.14
C LEU A 154 11.69 -6.86 -23.06
N HIS A 155 12.37 -7.36 -22.04
CA HIS A 155 12.94 -6.50 -20.98
C HIS A 155 13.86 -5.39 -21.51
N PRO A 156 14.71 -5.61 -22.52
CA PRO A 156 15.51 -4.51 -23.10
C PRO A 156 14.67 -3.39 -23.74
N ALA A 157 13.43 -3.72 -24.16
CA ALA A 157 12.50 -2.76 -24.76
C ALA A 157 11.48 -2.21 -23.73
N ALA A 158 11.52 -2.62 -22.47
CA ALA A 158 10.51 -2.29 -21.46
C ALA A 158 10.27 -0.77 -21.32
N ARG A 159 11.33 0.05 -21.32
CA ARG A 159 11.19 1.52 -21.26
C ARG A 159 10.49 2.09 -22.49
N ALA A 160 10.74 1.55 -23.68
CA ALA A 160 10.03 1.96 -24.89
C ALA A 160 8.56 1.53 -24.83
N ILE A 161 8.28 0.33 -24.32
CA ILE A 161 6.92 -0.18 -24.09
C ILE A 161 6.18 0.75 -23.12
N LEU A 162 6.80 1.13 -21.99
CA LEU A 162 6.21 2.08 -21.03
C LEU A 162 5.95 3.46 -21.68
N GLY A 163 6.84 3.93 -22.55
CA GLY A 163 6.63 5.13 -23.35
C GLY A 163 5.40 5.01 -24.26
N MET A 164 5.22 3.86 -24.92
CA MET A 164 4.01 3.60 -25.72
C MET A 164 2.75 3.52 -24.85
N VAL A 165 2.83 2.91 -23.65
CA VAL A 165 1.72 2.91 -22.67
C VAL A 165 1.33 4.33 -22.31
N ARG A 166 2.30 5.25 -22.11
CA ARG A 166 2.05 6.66 -21.81
C ARG A 166 1.30 7.36 -22.95
N VAL A 167 1.71 7.14 -24.19
CA VAL A 167 1.01 7.68 -25.37
C VAL A 167 -0.40 7.10 -25.49
N ALA A 168 -0.55 5.78 -25.32
CA ALA A 168 -1.85 5.13 -25.35
C ALA A 168 -2.78 5.64 -24.25
N ALA A 169 -2.27 5.87 -23.03
CA ALA A 169 -3.02 6.40 -21.92
C ALA A 169 -3.52 7.84 -22.16
N PHE A 170 -2.81 8.62 -22.95
CA PHE A 170 -3.27 9.95 -23.35
C PHE A 170 -4.53 9.91 -24.23
N PHE A 171 -4.61 8.95 -25.17
CA PHE A 171 -5.76 8.81 -26.06
C PHE A 171 -6.87 7.93 -25.47
N PHE A 172 -6.53 6.93 -24.64
CA PHE A 172 -7.44 5.94 -24.09
C PHE A 172 -7.31 5.82 -22.57
N PRO A 173 -7.47 6.91 -21.78
CA PRO A 173 -7.19 6.89 -20.35
C PRO A 173 -8.05 5.90 -19.56
N ARG A 174 -9.27 5.61 -20.02
CA ARG A 174 -10.25 4.73 -19.37
C ARG A 174 -10.17 3.27 -19.81
N PHE A 175 -9.25 2.94 -20.72
CA PHE A 175 -9.07 1.55 -21.15
C PHE A 175 -8.67 0.68 -19.96
N GLN A 176 -9.41 -0.41 -19.73
CA GLN A 176 -9.23 -1.25 -18.54
C GLN A 176 -8.25 -2.39 -18.83
N VAL A 177 -7.23 -2.50 -17.98
CA VAL A 177 -6.21 -3.54 -18.00
C VAL A 177 -6.38 -4.42 -16.77
N GLY A 178 -6.65 -5.71 -16.97
CA GLY A 178 -6.73 -6.67 -15.88
C GLY A 178 -5.39 -6.94 -15.22
N LEU A 179 -5.41 -7.53 -14.01
CA LEU A 179 -4.20 -7.82 -13.23
C LEU A 179 -3.14 -8.55 -14.06
N THR A 180 -3.53 -9.60 -14.79
CA THR A 180 -2.63 -10.40 -15.63
C THR A 180 -1.99 -9.63 -16.78
N GLY A 181 -2.52 -8.46 -17.10
CA GLY A 181 -1.97 -7.59 -18.15
C GLY A 181 -0.68 -6.87 -17.76
N TYR A 182 -0.33 -6.84 -16.45
CA TYR A 182 0.87 -6.16 -15.97
C TYR A 182 1.58 -6.84 -14.79
N LEU A 183 0.90 -7.72 -14.05
CA LEU A 183 1.47 -8.53 -12.97
C LEU A 183 1.19 -10.01 -13.21
N ASP A 184 2.09 -10.85 -12.76
CA ASP A 184 1.91 -12.29 -12.71
C ASP A 184 1.18 -12.67 -11.40
N PRO A 185 -0.08 -13.14 -11.43
CA PRO A 185 -0.82 -13.51 -10.24
C PRO A 185 -0.16 -14.63 -9.42
N ASP A 186 0.58 -15.53 -10.07
CA ASP A 186 1.27 -16.63 -9.39
C ASP A 186 2.51 -16.16 -8.63
N ARG A 187 3.02 -14.98 -8.96
CA ARG A 187 4.05 -14.29 -8.17
C ARG A 187 3.46 -13.48 -7.02
N VAL A 188 2.22 -13.06 -7.11
CA VAL A 188 1.53 -12.33 -6.01
C VAL A 188 1.17 -13.27 -4.87
N THR A 189 0.61 -14.44 -5.16
CA THR A 189 0.34 -15.49 -4.17
C THR A 189 0.28 -16.87 -4.82
N ILE A 190 0.83 -17.87 -4.14
CA ILE A 190 0.70 -19.29 -4.51
C ILE A 190 -0.54 -19.94 -3.89
N SER A 191 -1.23 -19.26 -2.98
CA SER A 191 -2.43 -19.77 -2.31
C SER A 191 -3.65 -19.70 -3.23
N ASP A 192 -4.13 -20.86 -3.68
CA ASP A 192 -5.35 -20.94 -4.50
C ASP A 192 -6.57 -20.40 -3.76
N THR A 193 -6.67 -20.65 -2.45
CA THR A 193 -7.72 -20.10 -1.58
C THR A 193 -7.71 -18.57 -1.58
N LEU A 194 -6.53 -17.95 -1.54
CA LEU A 194 -6.42 -16.49 -1.55
C LEU A 194 -6.73 -15.91 -2.93
N LYS A 195 -6.31 -16.59 -4.01
CA LYS A 195 -6.68 -16.25 -5.39
C LYS A 195 -8.20 -16.31 -5.57
N GLU A 196 -8.84 -17.40 -5.11
CA GLU A 196 -10.29 -17.57 -5.17
C GLU A 196 -11.02 -16.50 -4.33
N ARG A 197 -10.54 -16.22 -3.11
CA ARG A 197 -11.09 -15.14 -2.28
C ARG A 197 -11.02 -13.80 -3.01
N TYR A 198 -9.89 -13.46 -3.61
CA TYR A 198 -9.75 -12.23 -4.39
C TYR A 198 -10.68 -12.19 -5.60
N GLN A 199 -10.78 -13.30 -6.34
CA GLN A 199 -11.63 -13.38 -7.53
C GLN A 199 -13.12 -13.22 -7.21
N ASN A 200 -13.57 -13.78 -6.09
CA ASN A 200 -14.97 -13.76 -5.66
C ASN A 200 -15.33 -12.51 -4.81
N ASP A 201 -14.35 -11.73 -4.39
CA ASP A 201 -14.60 -10.52 -3.61
C ASP A 201 -15.19 -9.41 -4.51
N PRO A 202 -16.45 -8.98 -4.26
CA PRO A 202 -17.10 -7.94 -5.05
C PRO A 202 -16.50 -6.54 -4.83
N LEU A 203 -15.77 -6.34 -3.74
CA LEU A 203 -15.13 -5.07 -3.41
C LEU A 203 -13.77 -4.92 -4.08
N SER A 204 -13.06 -6.01 -4.37
CA SER A 204 -11.78 -5.98 -5.07
C SER A 204 -11.95 -5.54 -6.52
N LEU A 205 -11.07 -4.64 -7.00
CA LEU A 205 -11.01 -4.30 -8.41
C LEU A 205 -10.48 -5.49 -9.21
N LYS A 206 -10.87 -5.57 -10.49
CA LYS A 206 -10.41 -6.62 -11.42
C LYS A 206 -9.54 -6.05 -12.55
N SER A 207 -9.52 -4.73 -12.67
CA SER A 207 -8.75 -4.01 -13.68
C SER A 207 -8.41 -2.60 -13.20
N TYR A 208 -7.36 -2.05 -13.77
CA TYR A 208 -7.01 -0.64 -13.65
C TYR A 208 -7.17 0.10 -14.97
N PRO A 209 -7.53 1.40 -14.95
CA PRO A 209 -7.50 2.21 -16.15
C PRO A 209 -6.06 2.44 -16.60
N LEU A 210 -5.87 2.59 -17.90
CA LEU A 210 -4.55 2.80 -18.48
C LEU A 210 -3.89 4.11 -17.99
N SER A 211 -4.70 5.12 -17.64
CA SER A 211 -4.23 6.34 -16.98
C SER A 211 -3.51 6.06 -15.67
N PHE A 212 -4.06 5.13 -14.84
CA PHE A 212 -3.43 4.74 -13.57
C PHE A 212 -2.11 4.00 -13.82
N LEU A 213 -2.11 2.97 -14.66
CA LEU A 213 -0.91 2.20 -14.95
C LEU A 213 0.20 3.08 -15.52
N SER A 214 -0.15 3.96 -16.46
CA SER A 214 0.80 4.93 -17.00
C SER A 214 1.38 5.84 -15.92
N SER A 215 0.55 6.38 -15.02
CA SER A 215 1.03 7.26 -13.95
C SER A 215 1.83 6.52 -12.89
N LEU A 216 1.48 5.27 -12.55
CA LEU A 216 2.23 4.45 -11.61
C LEU A 216 3.65 4.14 -12.12
N PHE A 217 3.77 3.73 -13.39
CA PHE A 217 5.08 3.39 -13.97
C PHE A 217 5.96 4.60 -14.28
N HIS A 218 5.39 5.82 -14.25
CA HIS A 218 6.11 7.07 -14.38
C HIS A 218 5.94 7.95 -13.14
N ALA A 219 5.62 7.32 -11.99
CA ALA A 219 5.42 8.05 -10.74
C ALA A 219 6.66 8.85 -10.37
N ASP A 220 6.44 10.08 -9.95
CA ASP A 220 7.48 10.89 -9.34
C ASP A 220 7.68 10.42 -7.88
N MET A 221 8.82 9.78 -7.64
CA MET A 221 9.20 9.26 -6.33
C MET A 221 10.33 10.08 -5.68
N HIS A 222 10.51 11.35 -6.07
CA HIS A 222 11.56 12.24 -5.53
C HIS A 222 11.53 12.33 -4.01
N VAL A 223 10.33 12.31 -3.40
CA VAL A 223 10.16 12.28 -1.93
C VAL A 223 11.02 11.20 -1.27
N ALA A 224 11.22 10.06 -1.93
CA ALA A 224 12.05 8.98 -1.40
C ALA A 224 13.54 9.33 -1.34
N THR A 225 14.04 10.19 -2.25
CA THR A 225 15.48 10.37 -2.52
C THR A 225 16.01 11.78 -2.29
N ASP A 226 15.14 12.80 -2.18
CA ASP A 226 15.52 14.21 -2.08
C ASP A 226 15.70 14.72 -0.64
N GLY A 227 15.47 13.84 0.37
CA GLY A 227 15.56 14.22 1.78
C GLY A 227 14.32 14.94 2.31
N SER A 228 13.19 14.89 1.62
CA SER A 228 11.90 15.47 2.08
C SER A 228 11.29 14.71 3.23
N ILE A 229 11.59 13.42 3.40
CA ILE A 229 11.10 12.59 4.51
C ILE A 229 11.67 13.12 5.83
N ARG A 230 10.80 13.41 6.79
CA ARG A 230 11.19 14.02 8.10
C ARG A 230 11.02 13.07 9.28
N CYS A 231 10.45 11.91 9.09
CA CYS A 231 10.24 10.90 10.12
C CYS A 231 11.04 9.62 9.81
N PRO A 232 11.18 8.68 10.77
CA PRO A 232 11.73 7.35 10.51
C PRO A 232 11.00 6.63 9.39
N PHE A 233 11.77 5.97 8.51
CA PHE A 233 11.28 5.18 7.41
C PHE A 233 11.66 3.71 7.61
N ILE A 234 10.67 2.83 7.68
CA ILE A 234 10.84 1.40 7.90
C ILE A 234 10.42 0.66 6.63
N MET A 235 11.38 0.07 5.94
CA MET A 235 11.14 -0.86 4.84
C MET A 235 10.80 -2.23 5.42
N ILE A 236 9.67 -2.80 5.02
CA ILE A 236 9.28 -4.16 5.36
C ILE A 236 9.47 -5.02 4.12
N ALA A 237 10.09 -6.17 4.24
CA ALA A 237 10.33 -7.06 3.10
C ALA A 237 10.35 -8.55 3.51
N ALA A 238 9.92 -9.42 2.61
CA ALA A 238 10.20 -10.85 2.69
C ALA A 238 11.41 -11.19 1.81
N LYS A 239 12.39 -11.92 2.35
CA LYS A 239 13.62 -12.25 1.61
C LYS A 239 13.39 -13.18 0.42
N GLY A 240 12.36 -14.01 0.49
CA GLY A 240 11.97 -14.93 -0.58
C GLY A 240 10.72 -14.47 -1.34
N ASP A 241 10.40 -13.17 -1.33
CA ASP A 241 9.25 -12.63 -2.06
C ASP A 241 9.31 -13.02 -3.55
N PRO A 242 8.27 -13.72 -4.06
CA PRO A 242 8.30 -14.16 -5.45
C PRO A 242 8.05 -13.03 -6.45
N LEU A 243 7.49 -11.89 -6.01
CA LEU A 243 7.24 -10.73 -6.88
C LEU A 243 8.40 -9.73 -6.86
N PHE A 244 8.93 -9.42 -5.66
CA PHE A 244 10.03 -8.47 -5.47
C PHE A 244 11.33 -9.20 -5.10
N GLU A 245 12.29 -9.21 -6.01
CA GLU A 245 13.64 -9.71 -5.69
C GLU A 245 14.22 -8.92 -4.51
N PHE A 246 14.66 -9.60 -3.45
CA PHE A 246 15.16 -8.94 -2.25
C PHE A 246 16.31 -7.98 -2.53
N ALA A 247 17.23 -8.35 -3.45
CA ALA A 247 18.31 -7.46 -3.89
C ALA A 247 17.81 -6.14 -4.52
N TYR A 248 16.65 -6.16 -5.18
CA TYR A 248 16.03 -4.93 -5.68
C TYR A 248 15.50 -4.08 -4.51
N ILE A 249 14.84 -4.69 -3.53
CA ILE A 249 14.35 -3.97 -2.33
C ILE A 249 15.52 -3.38 -1.52
N GLU A 250 16.66 -4.08 -1.41
CA GLU A 250 17.87 -3.54 -0.77
C GLU A 250 18.35 -2.28 -1.50
N ARG A 251 18.37 -2.28 -2.82
CA ARG A 251 18.78 -1.09 -3.61
C ARG A 251 17.78 0.08 -3.45
N VAL A 252 16.48 -0.21 -3.44
CA VAL A 252 15.47 0.80 -3.13
C VAL A 252 15.70 1.37 -1.73
N TYR A 253 15.92 0.51 -0.74
CA TYR A 253 16.21 0.94 0.63
C TYR A 253 17.47 1.80 0.74
N GLU A 254 18.53 1.45 0.03
CA GLU A 254 19.77 2.24 -0.01
C GLU A 254 19.52 3.63 -0.58
N ALA A 255 18.71 3.75 -1.62
CA ALA A 255 18.41 5.00 -2.30
C ALA A 255 17.50 5.94 -1.47
N ILE A 256 16.70 5.40 -0.54
CA ILE A 256 15.83 6.22 0.31
C ILE A 256 16.65 7.09 1.24
N VAL A 257 16.29 8.38 1.31
CA VAL A 257 16.89 9.38 2.20
C VAL A 257 15.89 9.78 3.28
N ALA A 258 16.14 9.33 4.51
CA ALA A 258 15.33 9.63 5.68
C ALA A 258 16.22 9.84 6.91
N PRO A 259 15.78 10.59 7.96
CA PRO A 259 16.59 10.88 9.17
C PRO A 259 16.97 9.60 9.92
N GLN A 260 16.11 8.60 9.88
CA GLN A 260 16.35 7.25 10.38
C GLN A 260 15.71 6.28 9.42
N LYS A 261 16.41 5.23 9.05
CA LYS A 261 15.85 4.15 8.22
C LYS A 261 16.23 2.78 8.76
N GLU A 262 15.30 1.86 8.64
CA GLU A 262 15.43 0.49 9.12
C GLU A 262 14.83 -0.46 8.09
N MET A 263 15.41 -1.66 7.94
CA MET A 263 14.82 -2.74 7.17
C MET A 263 14.35 -3.84 8.12
N MET A 264 13.05 -4.09 8.14
CA MET A 264 12.42 -5.25 8.78
C MET A 264 12.31 -6.38 7.76
N ALA A 265 13.36 -7.17 7.62
CA ALA A 265 13.41 -8.27 6.67
C ALA A 265 13.00 -9.58 7.34
N PHE A 266 12.01 -10.27 6.77
CA PHE A 266 11.50 -11.56 7.22
C PHE A 266 12.03 -12.69 6.33
N ASP A 267 12.44 -13.80 6.94
CA ASP A 267 12.89 -14.99 6.21
C ASP A 267 11.68 -15.84 5.78
N LEU A 268 10.91 -15.29 4.86
CA LEU A 268 9.63 -15.80 4.35
C LEU A 268 9.62 -15.75 2.83
N ALA A 269 8.86 -16.66 2.20
CA ALA A 269 8.73 -16.78 0.75
C ALA A 269 7.29 -16.48 0.30
N VAL A 270 6.79 -15.32 0.71
CA VAL A 270 5.43 -14.84 0.38
C VAL A 270 5.47 -13.36 0.05
N HIS A 271 4.58 -12.90 -0.86
CA HIS A 271 4.43 -11.48 -1.15
C HIS A 271 3.37 -10.83 -0.24
N ILE A 272 2.23 -11.48 0.03
CA ILE A 272 1.16 -10.85 0.81
C ILE A 272 1.40 -11.07 2.31
N LEU A 273 2.49 -10.47 2.84
CA LEU A 273 2.97 -10.66 4.21
C LEU A 273 1.88 -10.52 5.28
N PHE A 274 1.05 -9.48 5.20
CA PHE A 274 0.05 -9.15 6.22
C PHE A 274 -1.18 -10.07 6.20
N ILE A 275 -1.23 -11.04 5.29
CA ILE A 275 -2.29 -12.05 5.21
C ILE A 275 -1.69 -13.45 5.30
N GLU A 276 -0.70 -13.78 4.45
CA GLU A 276 -0.15 -15.14 4.35
C GLU A 276 0.81 -15.47 5.51
N ALA A 277 1.42 -14.45 6.13
CA ALA A 277 2.37 -14.61 7.23
C ALA A 277 2.03 -13.71 8.43
N GLU A 278 0.76 -13.39 8.63
CA GLU A 278 0.27 -12.48 9.66
C GLU A 278 0.87 -12.77 11.04
N ASP A 279 0.86 -14.04 11.48
CA ASP A 279 1.37 -14.46 12.78
C ASP A 279 2.87 -14.19 12.99
N SER A 280 3.65 -14.27 11.91
CA SER A 280 5.09 -14.03 11.97
C SER A 280 5.42 -12.54 11.98
N VAL A 281 4.55 -11.71 11.40
CA VAL A 281 4.82 -10.29 11.13
C VAL A 281 4.23 -9.38 12.21
N ILE A 282 3.04 -9.70 12.73
CA ILE A 282 2.28 -8.79 13.59
C ILE A 282 3.03 -8.41 14.87
N GLY A 283 3.66 -9.36 15.56
CA GLY A 283 4.37 -9.11 16.81
C GLY A 283 5.56 -8.13 16.65
N PRO A 284 6.53 -8.43 15.76
CA PRO A 284 7.63 -7.50 15.47
C PRO A 284 7.15 -6.12 15.00
N LEU A 285 6.13 -6.08 14.14
CA LEU A 285 5.57 -4.83 13.62
C LEU A 285 4.95 -3.99 14.73
N VAL A 286 4.08 -4.57 15.57
CA VAL A 286 3.46 -3.89 16.72
C VAL A 286 4.52 -3.33 17.67
N LYS A 287 5.56 -4.11 17.98
CA LYS A 287 6.68 -3.65 18.80
C LYS A 287 7.34 -2.40 18.21
N ARG A 288 7.55 -2.37 16.89
CA ARG A 288 8.21 -1.25 16.23
C ARG A 288 7.31 -0.03 16.10
N LEU A 289 6.01 -0.24 15.81
CA LEU A 289 5.00 0.84 15.80
C LEU A 289 4.92 1.54 17.16
N LYS A 290 4.86 0.78 18.27
CA LYS A 290 4.84 1.31 19.64
C LYS A 290 6.10 2.13 19.94
N ALA A 291 7.27 1.63 19.59
CA ALA A 291 8.53 2.32 19.83
C ALA A 291 8.67 3.68 19.10
N LEU A 292 7.84 3.95 18.10
CA LEU A 292 7.81 5.25 17.40
C LEU A 292 6.70 6.18 17.91
N SER A 293 5.76 5.68 18.70
CA SER A 293 4.60 6.42 19.19
C SER A 293 4.61 6.60 20.72
N GLU A 294 5.68 6.22 21.40
CA GLU A 294 6.02 6.52 22.80
C GLU A 294 6.90 7.78 22.87
#